data_089a0c5c2b5559846e8ff3388c1ed92d
#
_entry.id   089a0c5c2b5559846e8ff3388c1ed92d
#
_cell.length_a   1.000
_cell.length_b   1.000
_cell.length_c   1.000
_cell.angle_alpha   90.00
_cell.angle_beta   90.00
_cell.angle_gamma   90.00
#
_symmetry.space_group_name_H-M   'P 1'
#
loop_
_entity.id
_entity.type
_entity.pdbx_description
1 polymer ?
#
loop_
_entity_poly.entity_id
_entity_poly.type
_entity_poly.pdbx_seq_one_letter_code
_entity_poly.pdbx_strand_id
1 'polypeptide(L)'
;MTHRIASGLSLLAALALAVLSPARAASPPLLQAHPAGTEAPPAAAANAASPAAGTATATPTPTHRQYYIELIVFRALKGMGSPEDWQAELNMAPAVSGSESPTGSGIGQLVSIVPASAYRLTPIWNALRVSADYAPVAHAAWIQTASDWGTHAGFSLAQVGIHVPGLKGLIYFERGTYLHLGLRLDYTMQHPPPGLGAAPGTTFVLNETRRIRFYQRNYYDHPAFGVIALVLPVHH
;
A
#
# COMPACT_ATOMS: atom_id res chain seq x y z
N MET A 1 -59.74 16.59 -7.73
CA MET A 1 -59.92 16.00 -9.08
C MET A 1 -58.58 15.72 -9.67
N THR A 2 -58.42 14.46 -10.04
CA THR A 2 -57.36 13.78 -10.84
C THR A 2 -55.93 13.72 -10.33
N HIS A 3 -55.64 12.64 -9.61
CA HIS A 3 -54.35 12.03 -9.44
C HIS A 3 -53.77 11.54 -10.77
N ARG A 4 -52.48 11.82 -11.03
CA ARG A 4 -51.68 11.07 -11.99
C ARG A 4 -50.49 10.44 -11.26
N ILE A 5 -50.57 9.14 -11.14
CA ILE A 5 -49.50 8.23 -10.71
C ILE A 5 -48.64 7.99 -11.94
N ALA A 6 -47.38 8.36 -11.88
CA ALA A 6 -46.38 7.99 -12.88
C ALA A 6 -45.46 6.90 -12.27
N SER A 7 -45.66 5.68 -12.75
CA SER A 7 -44.84 4.51 -12.45
C SER A 7 -43.50 4.64 -13.18
N GLY A 8 -42.42 4.83 -12.46
CA GLY A 8 -41.06 4.78 -13.01
C GLY A 8 -40.46 3.36 -12.91
N LEU A 9 -40.21 2.80 -14.05
CA LEU A 9 -39.65 1.47 -14.29
C LEU A 9 -38.18 1.44 -13.82
N SER A 10 -37.88 0.64 -12.80
CA SER A 10 -36.50 0.34 -12.37
C SER A 10 -35.87 -0.66 -13.33
N LEU A 11 -34.85 -0.24 -14.04
CA LEU A 11 -34.01 -1.11 -14.87
C LEU A 11 -32.85 -1.63 -14.01
N LEU A 12 -32.97 -2.85 -13.49
CA LEU A 12 -31.89 -3.60 -12.87
C LEU A 12 -30.97 -4.13 -13.99
N ALA A 13 -29.78 -3.58 -14.13
CA ALA A 13 -28.73 -4.17 -14.92
C ALA A 13 -27.91 -5.13 -14.04
N ALA A 14 -28.20 -6.42 -14.14
CA ALA A 14 -27.42 -7.47 -13.53
C ALA A 14 -26.15 -7.70 -14.36
N LEU A 15 -24.99 -7.36 -13.82
CA LEU A 15 -23.69 -7.68 -14.39
C LEU A 15 -23.28 -9.08 -13.95
N ALA A 16 -23.44 -10.08 -14.82
CA ALA A 16 -23.02 -11.45 -14.59
C ALA A 16 -21.48 -11.53 -14.67
N LEU A 17 -20.82 -11.81 -13.55
CA LEU A 17 -19.41 -12.15 -13.49
C LEU A 17 -19.25 -13.63 -13.86
N ALA A 18 -18.70 -13.92 -15.03
CA ALA A 18 -18.29 -15.27 -15.43
C ALA A 18 -17.01 -15.65 -14.64
N VAL A 19 -17.16 -16.64 -13.75
CA VAL A 19 -16.05 -17.28 -13.05
C VAL A 19 -15.45 -18.32 -13.99
N LEU A 20 -14.30 -18.01 -14.59
CA LEU A 20 -13.46 -19.03 -15.23
C LEU A 20 -12.60 -19.73 -14.18
N SER A 21 -12.88 -20.99 -13.93
CA SER A 21 -12.02 -21.87 -13.13
C SER A 21 -10.82 -22.30 -13.99
N PRO A 22 -9.57 -22.18 -13.48
CA PRO A 22 -8.44 -22.79 -14.18
C PRO A 22 -8.30 -24.27 -13.80
N ALA A 23 -8.06 -25.07 -14.82
CA ALA A 23 -7.82 -26.50 -14.77
C ALA A 23 -6.60 -26.86 -13.91
N ARG A 24 -6.80 -27.92 -13.16
CA ARG A 24 -5.83 -28.63 -12.32
C ARG A 24 -4.79 -29.34 -13.21
N ALA A 25 -3.54 -28.88 -13.22
CA ALA A 25 -2.44 -29.57 -13.85
C ALA A 25 -1.78 -30.55 -12.88
N ALA A 26 -1.59 -31.78 -13.36
CA ALA A 26 -1.06 -32.93 -12.66
C ALA A 26 0.44 -32.80 -12.36
N SER A 27 0.85 -33.33 -11.22
CA SER A 27 2.25 -33.49 -10.81
C SER A 27 2.95 -34.61 -11.60
N PRO A 28 4.22 -34.47 -11.99
CA PRO A 28 5.03 -35.59 -12.46
C PRO A 28 5.76 -36.29 -11.30
N PRO A 29 6.16 -37.57 -11.47
CA PRO A 29 6.60 -38.42 -10.41
C PRO A 29 8.09 -38.31 -10.07
N LEU A 30 8.40 -38.64 -8.83
CA LEU A 30 9.71 -38.87 -8.24
C LEU A 30 10.53 -39.91 -9.02
N LEU A 31 11.77 -39.59 -9.37
CA LEU A 31 12.78 -40.59 -9.70
C LEU A 31 13.88 -40.57 -8.62
N GLN A 32 13.99 -41.73 -7.97
CA GLN A 32 15.10 -42.11 -7.09
C GLN A 32 16.32 -42.46 -7.94
N ALA A 33 17.51 -42.17 -7.44
CA ALA A 33 18.68 -43.09 -7.49
C ALA A 33 19.87 -42.53 -6.72
N HIS A 34 20.30 -43.24 -5.73
CA HIS A 34 21.69 -43.32 -5.23
C HIS A 34 22.49 -44.29 -6.14
N PRO A 35 23.85 -44.36 -6.14
CA PRO A 35 24.62 -44.61 -4.93
C PRO A 35 26.01 -43.92 -4.79
N ALA A 36 26.59 -44.21 -3.64
CA ALA A 36 27.88 -43.88 -3.08
C ALA A 36 29.12 -44.15 -3.98
N GLY A 37 30.16 -43.35 -3.78
CA GLY A 37 31.52 -43.62 -4.20
C GLY A 37 32.51 -42.88 -3.26
N THR A 38 33.09 -43.68 -2.36
CA THR A 38 34.17 -43.38 -1.45
C THR A 38 35.48 -43.26 -2.22
N GLU A 39 36.33 -42.21 -2.00
CA GLU A 39 37.79 -42.33 -2.03
C GLU A 39 38.45 -41.07 -1.48
N ALA A 40 39.32 -41.23 -0.49
CA ALA A 40 40.26 -40.25 0.05
C ALA A 40 41.64 -40.89 0.03
N PRO A 41 42.77 -40.21 0.42
CA PRO A 41 43.44 -39.10 -0.19
C PRO A 41 44.86 -39.49 -0.70
N PRO A 42 45.74 -38.60 -1.09
CA PRO A 42 46.93 -38.41 -0.27
C PRO A 42 47.40 -36.94 -0.08
N ALA A 43 48.14 -36.78 0.99
CA ALA A 43 48.74 -35.59 1.52
C ALA A 43 49.99 -35.10 0.76
N ALA A 44 50.34 -33.86 1.10
CA ALA A 44 51.65 -33.21 1.11
C ALA A 44 52.05 -32.35 -0.10
N ALA A 45 52.13 -31.02 0.17
CA ALA A 45 53.40 -30.30 0.22
C ALA A 45 53.19 -28.82 0.57
N ALA A 46 53.83 -28.40 1.60
CA ALA A 46 53.95 -27.01 2.01
C ALA A 46 54.76 -26.20 0.98
N ASN A 47 54.27 -25.00 0.65
CA ASN A 47 55.14 -23.92 0.20
C ASN A 47 54.60 -22.59 0.72
N ALA A 48 55.41 -21.98 1.56
CA ALA A 48 55.25 -20.64 2.07
C ALA A 48 55.47 -19.63 0.96
N ALA A 49 54.52 -18.74 0.74
CA ALA A 49 54.71 -17.52 -0.02
C ALA A 49 54.01 -16.37 0.70
N SER A 50 54.79 -15.33 0.90
CA SER A 50 54.53 -14.04 1.55
C SER A 50 53.21 -13.37 1.23
N PRO A 51 52.72 -12.49 2.15
CA PRO A 51 51.39 -11.86 1.97
C PRO A 51 51.48 -10.74 0.95
N ALA A 52 50.89 -10.96 -0.20
CA ALA A 52 50.50 -9.88 -1.08
C ALA A 52 49.37 -9.07 -0.40
N ALA A 53 49.59 -7.74 -0.35
CA ALA A 53 48.63 -6.76 0.18
C ALA A 53 47.24 -7.03 -0.41
N GLY A 54 46.34 -7.54 0.42
CA GLY A 54 44.97 -7.77 0.06
C GLY A 54 44.29 -6.43 -0.25
N THR A 55 43.99 -6.23 -1.52
CA THR A 55 43.01 -5.23 -1.94
C THR A 55 41.75 -5.54 -1.18
N ALA A 56 41.41 -4.68 -0.23
CA ALA A 56 40.15 -4.79 0.52
C ALA A 56 39.01 -4.74 -0.52
N THR A 57 38.48 -5.91 -0.86
CA THR A 57 37.26 -6.01 -1.65
C THR A 57 36.17 -5.32 -0.84
N ALA A 58 35.79 -4.12 -1.27
CA ALA A 58 34.68 -3.40 -0.66
C ALA A 58 33.48 -4.34 -0.65
N THR A 59 33.06 -4.75 0.52
CA THR A 59 31.84 -5.53 0.71
C THR A 59 30.71 -4.71 0.06
N PRO A 60 29.97 -5.24 -0.93
CA PRO A 60 28.92 -4.48 -1.57
C PRO A 60 27.92 -4.06 -0.51
N THR A 61 27.75 -2.75 -0.33
CA THR A 61 26.72 -2.18 0.52
C THR A 61 25.39 -2.78 0.07
N PRO A 62 24.58 -3.36 0.97
CA PRO A 62 23.31 -3.95 0.57
C PRO A 62 22.45 -2.89 -0.11
N THR A 63 22.27 -3.03 -1.41
CA THR A 63 21.41 -2.13 -2.20
C THR A 63 20.00 -2.37 -1.75
N HIS A 64 19.48 -1.52 -0.88
CA HIS A 64 18.09 -1.60 -0.44
C HIS A 64 17.17 -1.43 -1.64
N ARG A 65 16.34 -2.44 -1.91
CA ARG A 65 15.39 -2.41 -3.01
C ARG A 65 14.44 -1.23 -2.86
N GLN A 66 14.32 -0.43 -3.91
CA GLN A 66 13.45 0.74 -3.95
C GLN A 66 12.10 0.39 -4.57
N TYR A 67 11.10 1.13 -4.15
CA TYR A 67 9.72 0.95 -4.59
C TYR A 67 9.09 2.29 -4.92
N TYR A 68 8.43 2.34 -6.06
CA TYR A 68 7.51 3.40 -6.43
C TYR A 68 6.19 3.15 -5.71
N ILE A 69 5.69 4.13 -5.00
CA ILE A 69 4.41 4.10 -4.31
C ILE A 69 3.60 5.29 -4.79
N GLU A 70 2.35 5.06 -5.14
CA GLU A 70 1.42 6.10 -5.57
C GLU A 70 0.09 5.93 -4.85
N LEU A 71 -0.44 7.03 -4.31
CA LEU A 71 -1.69 7.07 -3.59
C LEU A 71 -2.65 8.11 -4.18
N ILE A 72 -3.91 7.73 -4.24
CA ILE A 72 -5.04 8.66 -4.39
C ILE A 72 -5.87 8.57 -3.13
N VAL A 73 -6.06 9.68 -2.43
CA VAL A 73 -7.06 9.81 -1.37
C VAL A 73 -8.32 10.41 -1.98
N PHE A 74 -9.47 9.84 -1.70
CA PHE A 74 -10.75 10.32 -2.17
C PHE A 74 -11.78 10.33 -1.02
N ARG A 75 -12.74 11.24 -1.08
CA ARG A 75 -13.89 11.27 -0.16
C ARG A 75 -15.12 10.68 -0.82
N ALA A 76 -16.00 10.07 -0.05
CA ALA A 76 -17.35 9.76 -0.45
C ALA A 76 -18.18 11.06 -0.52
N LEU A 77 -19.02 11.21 -1.53
CA LEU A 77 -19.97 12.32 -1.67
C LEU A 77 -21.34 11.95 -1.09
N LYS A 78 -21.59 10.65 -0.97
CA LYS A 78 -22.78 10.07 -0.33
C LYS A 78 -22.27 9.07 0.70
N GLY A 79 -22.93 8.96 1.85
CA GLY A 79 -22.57 7.94 2.84
C GLY A 79 -22.68 6.56 2.18
N MET A 80 -21.60 5.78 2.24
CA MET A 80 -21.60 4.41 1.74
C MET A 80 -22.31 3.53 2.76
N GLY A 81 -23.50 3.21 2.48
CA GLY A 81 -24.59 2.51 3.05
C GLY A 81 -24.38 1.29 3.94
N SER A 82 -23.51 1.32 4.91
CA SER A 82 -23.63 0.44 6.07
C SER A 82 -23.51 1.32 7.33
N PRO A 83 -24.32 1.09 8.36
CA PRO A 83 -24.09 1.70 9.66
C PRO A 83 -22.91 0.98 10.34
N GLU A 84 -21.75 0.98 9.71
CA GLU A 84 -20.52 0.64 10.40
C GLU A 84 -20.31 1.66 11.51
N ASP A 85 -20.03 1.17 12.68
CA ASP A 85 -19.78 2.01 13.83
C ASP A 85 -18.39 2.66 13.70
N TRP A 86 -18.31 3.65 12.80
CA TRP A 86 -17.09 4.44 12.59
C TRP A 86 -16.66 5.17 13.86
N GLN A 87 -17.54 5.29 14.88
CA GLN A 87 -17.23 5.87 16.18
C GLN A 87 -16.41 4.90 17.03
N ALA A 88 -16.58 3.59 16.88
CA ALA A 88 -15.78 2.61 17.60
C ALA A 88 -14.31 2.67 17.21
N GLU A 89 -14.00 2.96 15.96
CA GLU A 89 -12.62 3.10 15.48
C GLU A 89 -11.91 4.31 16.08
N LEU A 90 -12.60 5.42 16.34
CA LEU A 90 -12.05 6.59 17.02
C LEU A 90 -11.53 6.27 18.42
N ASN A 91 -12.21 5.38 19.13
CA ASN A 91 -11.86 5.00 20.49
C ASN A 91 -10.70 4.00 20.56
N MET A 92 -10.41 3.30 19.47
CA MET A 92 -9.38 2.27 19.40
C MET A 92 -8.07 2.77 18.76
N ALA A 93 -8.10 3.86 18.01
CA ALA A 93 -6.93 4.38 17.34
C ALA A 93 -6.11 5.27 18.30
N PRO A 94 -4.87 4.91 18.67
CA PRO A 94 -3.99 5.83 19.37
C PRO A 94 -3.76 7.08 18.51
N ALA A 95 -3.76 8.25 19.13
CA ALA A 95 -3.56 9.52 18.44
C ALA A 95 -2.32 9.48 17.53
N VAL A 96 -2.45 10.00 16.30
CA VAL A 96 -1.31 10.16 15.39
C VAL A 96 -0.41 11.25 15.95
N SER A 97 0.56 10.87 16.77
CA SER A 97 1.64 11.76 17.18
C SER A 97 2.56 11.93 15.98
N GLY A 98 2.83 13.16 15.58
CA GLY A 98 3.72 13.49 14.46
C GLY A 98 5.04 12.75 14.62
N SER A 99 5.39 11.94 13.67
CA SER A 99 6.56 11.09 13.74
C SER A 99 7.82 11.88 13.46
N GLU A 100 8.74 11.82 14.39
CA GLU A 100 10.14 12.08 14.11
C GLU A 100 10.62 11.09 13.04
N SER A 101 11.41 11.56 12.07
CA SER A 101 12.04 10.69 11.08
C SER A 101 12.97 9.74 11.80
N PRO A 102 12.72 8.43 11.79
CA PRO A 102 13.55 7.50 12.53
C PRO A 102 14.93 7.38 11.85
N THR A 103 15.96 7.57 12.64
CA THR A 103 17.36 7.40 12.21
C THR A 103 17.84 6.03 12.72
N GLY A 104 17.83 5.00 11.87
CA GLY A 104 18.29 3.66 12.27
C GLY A 104 18.33 2.65 11.12
N SER A 105 19.15 1.63 11.25
CA SER A 105 19.15 0.48 10.34
C SER A 105 17.81 -0.25 10.39
N GLY A 106 17.29 -0.66 9.24
CA GLY A 106 16.01 -1.37 9.14
C GLY A 106 14.80 -0.45 8.94
N ILE A 107 15.00 0.85 8.84
CA ILE A 107 13.97 1.86 8.65
C ILE A 107 13.89 2.26 7.18
N GLY A 108 12.67 2.35 6.65
CA GLY A 108 12.44 2.80 5.29
C GLY A 108 12.90 4.24 5.07
N GLN A 109 13.48 4.50 3.90
CA GLN A 109 14.00 5.82 3.53
C GLN A 109 13.24 6.37 2.34
N LEU A 110 12.82 7.63 2.43
CA LEU A 110 12.30 8.37 1.29
C LEU A 110 13.47 8.71 0.35
N VAL A 111 13.35 8.27 -0.91
CA VAL A 111 14.38 8.48 -1.94
C VAL A 111 14.08 9.76 -2.72
N SER A 112 12.84 9.86 -3.26
CA SER A 112 12.42 11.02 -4.05
C SER A 112 10.92 11.13 -4.15
N ILE A 113 10.43 12.36 -4.34
CA ILE A 113 9.06 12.63 -4.76
C ILE A 113 8.99 12.53 -6.28
N VAL A 114 7.97 11.88 -6.79
CA VAL A 114 7.75 11.69 -8.22
C VAL A 114 6.91 12.86 -8.77
N PRO A 115 7.29 13.46 -9.91
CA PRO A 115 6.49 14.52 -10.51
C PRO A 115 5.16 13.99 -11.06
N ALA A 116 4.13 14.85 -11.06
CA ALA A 116 2.76 14.45 -11.46
C ALA A 116 2.67 13.92 -12.90
N SER A 117 3.58 14.34 -13.79
CA SER A 117 3.67 13.82 -15.17
C SER A 117 4.01 12.34 -15.26
N ALA A 118 4.57 11.75 -14.19
CA ALA A 118 4.96 10.35 -14.13
C ALA A 118 3.96 9.47 -13.32
N TYR A 119 2.82 10.05 -12.90
CA TYR A 119 1.79 9.32 -12.16
C TYR A 119 1.09 8.29 -13.05
N ARG A 120 0.86 7.11 -12.52
CA ARG A 120 0.27 5.95 -13.21
C ARG A 120 -1.22 5.78 -12.92
N LEU A 121 -1.70 6.33 -11.80
CA LEU A 121 -3.12 6.32 -11.42
C LEU A 121 -3.90 7.53 -11.96
N THR A 122 -3.31 8.36 -12.81
CA THR A 122 -3.99 9.52 -13.44
C THR A 122 -5.33 9.16 -14.09
N PRO A 123 -5.51 8.02 -14.78
CA PRO A 123 -6.83 7.64 -15.32
C PRO A 123 -7.87 7.44 -14.21
N ILE A 124 -7.48 6.90 -13.06
CA ILE A 124 -8.38 6.69 -11.91
C ILE A 124 -8.71 8.04 -11.26
N TRP A 125 -7.72 8.91 -11.08
CA TRP A 125 -7.93 10.27 -10.62
C TRP A 125 -8.97 10.99 -11.47
N ASN A 126 -8.85 10.92 -12.78
CA ASN A 126 -9.79 11.54 -13.71
C ASN A 126 -11.20 10.92 -13.62
N ALA A 127 -11.30 9.59 -13.46
CA ALA A 127 -12.57 8.91 -13.26
C ALA A 127 -13.25 9.35 -11.96
N LEU A 128 -12.51 9.49 -10.86
CA LEU A 128 -13.03 9.99 -9.59
C LEU A 128 -13.52 11.43 -9.68
N ARG A 129 -12.85 12.29 -10.48
CA ARG A 129 -13.25 13.69 -10.66
C ARG A 129 -14.61 13.88 -11.34
N VAL A 130 -15.03 12.94 -12.15
CA VAL A 130 -16.32 12.98 -12.84
C VAL A 130 -17.36 12.06 -12.20
N SER A 131 -17.00 11.39 -11.10
CA SER A 131 -17.90 10.52 -10.35
C SER A 131 -18.97 11.34 -9.61
N ALA A 132 -20.20 10.79 -9.56
CA ALA A 132 -21.27 11.34 -8.73
C ALA A 132 -21.19 10.91 -7.26
N ASP A 133 -20.36 9.90 -6.95
CA ASP A 133 -20.33 9.27 -5.64
C ASP A 133 -19.02 9.55 -4.88
N TYR A 134 -17.95 9.95 -5.59
CA TYR A 134 -16.62 10.18 -5.03
C TYR A 134 -16.00 11.47 -5.53
N ALA A 135 -15.14 12.08 -4.70
CA ALA A 135 -14.31 13.20 -5.11
C ALA A 135 -12.86 12.96 -4.65
N PRO A 136 -11.87 12.96 -5.57
CA PRO A 136 -10.49 12.85 -5.19
C PRO A 136 -10.03 14.11 -4.46
N VAL A 137 -9.21 13.95 -3.40
CA VAL A 137 -8.73 15.06 -2.56
C VAL A 137 -7.21 15.17 -2.53
N ALA A 138 -6.48 14.08 -2.77
CA ALA A 138 -5.04 14.08 -2.89
C ALA A 138 -4.55 13.02 -3.87
N HIS A 139 -3.46 13.32 -4.59
CA HIS A 139 -2.77 12.40 -5.48
C HIS A 139 -1.27 12.66 -5.35
N ALA A 140 -0.52 11.67 -4.91
CA ALA A 140 0.91 11.77 -4.72
C ALA A 140 1.61 10.47 -5.09
N ALA A 141 2.87 10.57 -5.52
CA ALA A 141 3.74 9.43 -5.73
C ALA A 141 5.16 9.75 -5.28
N TRP A 142 5.85 8.72 -4.78
CA TRP A 142 7.23 8.82 -4.31
C TRP A 142 7.96 7.49 -4.47
N ILE A 143 9.27 7.52 -4.28
CA ILE A 143 10.13 6.35 -4.23
C ILE A 143 10.69 6.24 -2.82
N GLN A 144 10.60 5.05 -2.23
CA GLN A 144 11.18 4.74 -0.93
C GLN A 144 11.71 3.30 -0.87
N THR A 145 12.52 3.02 0.16
CA THR A 145 12.84 1.66 0.59
C THR A 145 11.80 1.17 1.59
N ALA A 146 11.66 -0.14 1.74
CA ALA A 146 10.83 -0.70 2.81
C ALA A 146 11.59 -0.71 4.13
N SER A 147 10.88 -0.48 5.23
CA SER A 147 11.37 -0.75 6.59
C SER A 147 11.21 -2.24 6.93
N ASP A 148 11.82 -2.67 8.03
CA ASP A 148 11.62 -4.00 8.56
C ASP A 148 10.21 -4.15 9.13
N TRP A 149 9.64 -5.35 9.00
CA TRP A 149 8.31 -5.67 9.48
C TRP A 149 8.18 -5.43 10.99
N GLY A 150 7.13 -4.73 11.39
CA GLY A 150 6.82 -4.45 12.79
C GLY A 150 7.51 -3.22 13.37
N THR A 151 8.30 -2.49 12.58
CA THR A 151 8.88 -1.22 13.05
C THR A 151 7.84 -0.12 13.16
N HIS A 152 6.76 -0.19 12.36
CA HIS A 152 5.71 0.83 12.23
C HIS A 152 6.27 2.25 12.02
N ALA A 153 7.49 2.32 11.49
CA ALA A 153 8.12 3.56 11.09
C ALA A 153 7.59 4.00 9.74
N GLY A 154 7.01 5.18 9.66
CA GLY A 154 6.36 5.67 8.46
C GLY A 154 6.66 7.12 8.16
N PHE A 155 6.22 7.55 6.97
CA PHE A 155 6.25 8.93 6.54
C PHE A 155 4.90 9.61 6.81
N SER A 156 4.96 10.85 7.28
CA SER A 156 3.76 11.68 7.34
C SER A 156 3.28 12.00 5.92
N LEU A 157 1.99 12.28 5.77
CA LEU A 157 1.42 12.71 4.50
C LEU A 157 2.16 13.92 3.90
N ALA A 158 2.56 14.87 4.75
CA ALA A 158 3.30 16.05 4.33
C ALA A 158 4.67 15.73 3.74
N GLN A 159 5.39 14.74 4.31
CA GLN A 159 6.71 14.30 3.81
C GLN A 159 6.61 13.69 2.41
N VAL A 160 5.49 13.10 2.05
CA VAL A 160 5.24 12.53 0.70
C VAL A 160 4.48 13.50 -0.22
N GLY A 161 4.35 14.77 0.17
CA GLY A 161 3.78 15.81 -0.67
C GLY A 161 2.25 15.94 -0.62
N ILE A 162 1.58 15.32 0.36
CA ILE A 162 0.14 15.41 0.54
C ILE A 162 -0.17 16.49 1.60
N HIS A 163 -0.79 17.59 1.16
CA HIS A 163 -1.18 18.72 2.00
C HIS A 163 -2.68 19.01 1.81
N VAL A 164 -3.53 18.34 2.58
CA VAL A 164 -4.99 18.50 2.51
C VAL A 164 -5.50 19.00 3.85
N PRO A 165 -6.26 20.10 3.91
CA PRO A 165 -6.84 20.59 5.15
C PRO A 165 -7.68 19.51 5.85
N GLY A 166 -7.43 19.30 7.14
CA GLY A 166 -8.12 18.30 7.95
C GLY A 166 -7.61 16.86 7.79
N LEU A 167 -6.80 16.56 6.79
CA LEU A 167 -6.22 15.23 6.59
C LEU A 167 -4.79 15.19 7.13
N LYS A 168 -4.53 14.25 8.03
CA LYS A 168 -3.20 13.98 8.60
C LYS A 168 -3.02 12.48 8.78
N GLY A 169 -1.79 12.03 8.96
CA GLY A 169 -1.52 10.62 9.23
C GLY A 169 -0.15 10.17 8.79
N LEU A 170 0.03 8.87 8.87
CA LEU A 170 1.27 8.15 8.57
C LEU A 170 1.02 7.06 7.53
N ILE A 171 2.04 6.84 6.71
CA ILE A 171 2.10 5.76 5.73
C ILE A 171 3.32 4.92 6.08
N TYR A 172 3.14 3.63 6.38
CA TYR A 172 4.25 2.70 6.60
C TYR A 172 4.34 1.71 5.46
N PHE A 173 5.55 1.46 5.01
CA PHE A 173 5.81 0.46 4.00
C PHE A 173 6.88 -0.49 4.50
N GLU A 174 6.46 -1.70 4.85
CA GLU A 174 7.25 -2.65 5.61
C GLU A 174 7.47 -3.95 4.83
N ARG A 175 8.60 -4.59 5.11
CA ARG A 175 9.01 -5.83 4.50
C ARG A 175 9.33 -6.89 5.55
N GLY A 176 8.55 -7.96 5.55
CA GLY A 176 8.88 -9.24 6.17
C GLY A 176 8.99 -10.30 5.09
N THR A 177 8.31 -11.44 5.26
CA THR A 177 8.12 -12.43 4.19
C THR A 177 7.41 -11.83 2.99
N TYR A 178 6.52 -10.89 3.23
CA TYR A 178 5.78 -10.14 2.22
C TYR A 178 5.94 -8.64 2.44
N LEU A 179 5.60 -7.86 1.42
CA LEU A 179 5.47 -6.41 1.55
C LEU A 179 4.10 -6.04 2.07
N HIS A 180 4.06 -5.06 2.95
CA HIS A 180 2.85 -4.52 3.53
C HIS A 180 2.85 -3.00 3.39
N LEU A 181 1.70 -2.45 3.08
CA LEU A 181 1.45 -1.01 3.12
C LEU A 181 0.40 -0.76 4.19
N GLY A 182 0.76 0.01 5.20
CA GLY A 182 -0.12 0.45 6.27
C GLY A 182 -0.45 1.92 6.14
N LEU A 183 -1.70 2.25 6.40
CA LEU A 183 -2.22 3.61 6.41
C LEU A 183 -2.86 3.87 7.76
N ARG A 184 -2.50 5.00 8.36
CA ARG A 184 -3.10 5.51 9.57
C ARG A 184 -3.44 6.96 9.35
N LEU A 185 -4.67 7.21 8.95
CA LEU A 185 -5.14 8.50 8.45
C LEU A 185 -6.30 8.99 9.30
N ASP A 186 -6.21 10.24 9.74
CA ASP A 186 -7.29 10.99 10.37
C ASP A 186 -7.76 12.06 9.40
N TYR A 187 -9.05 12.06 9.07
CA TYR A 187 -9.64 13.07 8.20
C TYR A 187 -10.77 13.82 8.90
N THR A 188 -10.48 15.04 9.32
CA THR A 188 -11.49 15.94 9.90
C THR A 188 -12.24 16.66 8.79
N MET A 189 -13.54 16.40 8.67
CA MET A 189 -14.38 16.94 7.60
C MET A 189 -15.36 17.99 8.12
N GLN A 190 -15.32 19.20 7.54
CA GLN A 190 -16.34 20.23 7.82
C GLN A 190 -17.68 19.91 7.16
N HIS A 191 -17.68 19.12 6.10
CA HIS A 191 -18.87 18.64 5.39
C HIS A 191 -18.77 17.13 5.22
N PRO A 192 -19.14 16.35 6.28
CA PRO A 192 -19.19 14.91 6.19
C PRO A 192 -20.18 14.44 5.11
N PRO A 193 -19.99 13.23 4.54
CA PRO A 193 -20.94 12.66 3.61
C PRO A 193 -22.33 12.55 4.25
N PRO A 194 -23.40 12.96 3.54
CA PRO A 194 -24.77 12.76 4.04
C PRO A 194 -25.03 11.24 4.19
N GLY A 195 -25.82 10.90 5.20
CA GLY A 195 -26.13 9.50 5.52
C GLY A 195 -25.27 8.86 6.60
N LEU A 196 -24.14 9.45 6.97
CA LEU A 196 -23.33 8.97 8.10
C LEU A 196 -23.78 9.51 9.46
N GLY A 197 -24.69 10.49 9.50
CA GLY A 197 -25.14 11.11 10.75
C GLY A 197 -24.06 11.89 11.50
N ALA A 198 -22.95 12.19 10.83
CA ALA A 198 -21.80 12.88 11.42
C ALA A 198 -21.96 14.39 11.40
N ALA A 199 -21.58 15.07 12.49
CA ALA A 199 -21.59 16.52 12.58
C ALA A 199 -20.41 17.16 11.81
N PRO A 200 -20.51 18.44 11.38
CA PRO A 200 -19.37 19.19 10.90
C PRO A 200 -18.19 19.16 11.88
N GLY A 201 -16.98 18.99 11.39
CA GLY A 201 -15.78 18.86 12.22
C GLY A 201 -15.51 17.45 12.75
N THR A 202 -16.32 16.45 12.39
CA THR A 202 -16.06 15.05 12.74
C THR A 202 -14.75 14.58 12.10
N THR A 203 -13.95 13.86 12.88
CA THR A 203 -12.75 13.18 12.40
C THR A 203 -13.07 11.71 12.15
N PHE A 204 -12.77 11.25 10.95
CA PHE A 204 -12.86 9.85 10.54
C PHE A 204 -11.47 9.24 10.52
N VAL A 205 -11.34 7.98 10.96
CA VAL A 205 -10.05 7.30 11.12
C VAL A 205 -10.01 6.08 10.21
N LEU A 206 -8.99 6.00 9.37
CA LEU A 206 -8.65 4.81 8.60
C LEU A 206 -7.34 4.26 9.16
N ASN A 207 -7.37 3.08 9.77
CA ASN A 207 -6.19 2.41 10.31
C ASN A 207 -6.15 0.98 9.79
N GLU A 208 -5.45 0.79 8.68
CA GLU A 208 -5.43 -0.48 8.01
C GLU A 208 -4.06 -0.80 7.42
N THR A 209 -3.62 -2.06 7.55
CA THR A 209 -2.41 -2.59 6.92
C THR A 209 -2.76 -3.77 6.03
N ARG A 210 -2.31 -3.72 4.77
CA ARG A 210 -2.55 -4.78 3.79
C ARG A 210 -1.26 -5.34 3.22
N ARG A 211 -1.27 -6.65 2.96
CA ARG A 211 -0.24 -7.28 2.13
C ARG A 211 -0.37 -6.76 0.70
N ILE A 212 0.75 -6.30 0.13
CA ILE A 212 0.81 -5.70 -1.20
C ILE A 212 1.22 -6.73 -2.24
N ARG A 213 0.53 -6.69 -3.39
CA ARG A 213 0.94 -7.33 -4.64
C ARG A 213 1.31 -6.25 -5.64
N PHE A 214 2.47 -6.40 -6.28
CA PHE A 214 2.91 -5.45 -7.30
C PHE A 214 1.94 -5.37 -8.46
N TYR A 215 1.89 -4.20 -9.08
CA TYR A 215 1.04 -3.90 -10.25
C TYR A 215 -0.47 -4.02 -10.01
N GLN A 216 -0.89 -4.32 -8.78
CA GLN A 216 -2.28 -4.34 -8.38
C GLN A 216 -2.67 -3.06 -7.63
N ARG A 217 -3.90 -2.63 -7.82
CA ARG A 217 -4.50 -1.56 -7.06
C ARG A 217 -4.98 -2.11 -5.73
N ASN A 218 -4.56 -1.49 -4.65
CA ASN A 218 -4.97 -1.85 -3.31
C ASN A 218 -5.92 -0.77 -2.81
N TYR A 219 -7.08 -1.19 -2.33
CA TYR A 219 -8.10 -0.28 -1.82
C TYR A 219 -8.12 -0.36 -0.30
N TYR A 220 -8.18 0.81 0.33
CA TYR A 220 -8.38 0.99 1.76
C TYR A 220 -9.67 1.76 1.91
N ASP A 221 -10.63 1.16 2.60
CA ASP A 221 -12.01 1.60 2.54
C ASP A 221 -12.51 2.06 3.92
N HIS A 222 -13.18 3.20 3.92
CA HIS A 222 -13.88 3.75 5.07
C HIS A 222 -15.15 4.45 4.56
N PRO A 223 -16.28 4.43 5.31
CA PRO A 223 -17.54 5.01 4.85
C PRO A 223 -17.49 6.47 4.41
N ALA A 224 -16.57 7.29 4.96
CA ALA A 224 -16.43 8.70 4.63
C ALA A 224 -15.38 8.98 3.54
N PHE A 225 -14.34 8.17 3.44
CA PHE A 225 -13.24 8.38 2.51
C PHE A 225 -12.49 7.06 2.27
N GLY A 226 -11.64 7.02 1.27
CA GLY A 226 -10.81 5.86 1.01
C GLY A 226 -9.49 6.22 0.35
N VAL A 227 -8.65 5.20 0.18
CA VAL A 227 -7.36 5.33 -0.49
C VAL A 227 -7.19 4.25 -1.55
N ILE A 228 -6.69 4.63 -2.71
CA ILE A 228 -6.25 3.71 -3.75
C ILE A 228 -4.73 3.78 -3.81
N ALA A 229 -4.07 2.64 -3.64
CA ALA A 229 -2.62 2.54 -3.64
C ALA A 229 -2.12 1.64 -4.78
N LEU A 230 -1.01 2.05 -5.40
CA LEU A 230 -0.23 1.27 -6.36
C LEU A 230 1.21 1.19 -5.88
N VAL A 231 1.79 -0.02 -5.88
CA VAL A 231 3.19 -0.24 -5.53
C VAL A 231 3.88 -0.99 -6.66
N LEU A 232 5.05 -0.49 -7.07
CA LEU A 232 5.86 -1.08 -8.14
C LEU A 232 7.32 -1.19 -7.68
N PRO A 233 8.05 -2.26 -8.03
CA PRO A 233 9.49 -2.30 -7.83
C PRO A 233 10.17 -1.31 -8.77
N VAL A 234 11.18 -0.60 -8.29
CA VAL A 234 12.10 0.17 -9.13
C VAL A 234 13.24 -0.77 -9.54
N HIS A 235 13.40 -0.94 -10.84
CA HIS A 235 14.52 -1.69 -11.42
C HIS A 235 15.63 -0.70 -11.80
N HIS A 236 16.83 -0.96 -11.35
CA HIS A 236 18.05 -0.24 -11.73
C HIS A 236 18.75 -1.00 -12.85
#